data_4dd4700188bc35e4d8af13dd16cf9c08
#
_entry.id   4dd4700188bc35e4d8af13dd16cf9c08
#
_cell.length_a   1.000
_cell.length_b   1.000
_cell.length_c   1.000
_cell.angle_alpha   90.00
_cell.angle_beta   90.00
_cell.angle_gamma   90.00
#
_symmetry.space_group_name_H-M   'P 1'
#
loop_
_entity.id
_entity.type
_entity.pdbx_description
1 polymer ?
#
loop_
_entity_poly.entity_id
_entity_poly.type
_entity_poly.pdbx_seq_one_letter_code
_entity_poly.pdbx_strand_id
1 'polypeptide(L)'
;MEDFAGDPKFPIWLIGDSPPEKWADKLDTPLDPRHPARHNIWTSVVDPMQDRLHRQRGLRLDTSCLYIRNAKLSFDEQIQLSRPRLKKLLDKHRPNVVLTFGADAFMIALFASGETPQKHYKTTKLLGEQFRSRIEEYSERKVNIIPLLHVSIARGRFLEGHRDFVGPYGSMPANYFDYVGIKLADLLLTKLRDKPIWIE
;
A
#
# COMPACT_ATOMS: atom_id res chain seq x y z
N MET A 1 -17.56 -4.67 11.91
CA MET A 1 -16.70 -3.90 10.98
C MET A 1 -16.93 -4.41 9.58
N GLU A 2 -17.14 -3.52 8.60
CA GLU A 2 -17.17 -3.89 7.19
C GLU A 2 -15.78 -4.35 6.72
N ASP A 3 -15.75 -5.26 5.73
CA ASP A 3 -14.48 -5.83 5.25
C ASP A 3 -13.65 -4.87 4.41
N PHE A 4 -14.25 -3.77 3.94
CA PHE A 4 -13.61 -2.79 3.06
C PHE A 4 -14.24 -1.39 3.18
N ALA A 5 -13.55 -0.41 2.61
CA ALA A 5 -14.04 0.93 2.32
C ALA A 5 -13.65 1.33 0.88
N GLY A 6 -14.33 2.32 0.31
CA GLY A 6 -14.05 2.80 -1.05
C GLY A 6 -14.63 1.94 -2.16
N ASP A 7 -14.20 2.21 -3.41
CA ASP A 7 -14.72 1.52 -4.60
C ASP A 7 -13.76 0.41 -5.05
N PRO A 8 -14.19 -0.86 -5.06
CA PRO A 8 -13.34 -1.96 -5.53
C PRO A 8 -13.01 -1.89 -7.04
N LYS A 9 -13.69 -1.06 -7.81
CA LYS A 9 -13.35 -0.80 -9.22
C LYS A 9 -12.23 0.25 -9.39
N PHE A 10 -11.91 0.96 -8.32
CA PHE A 10 -10.85 1.96 -8.39
C PHE A 10 -9.48 1.29 -8.67
N PRO A 11 -8.67 1.83 -9.57
CA PRO A 11 -7.43 1.19 -10.01
C PRO A 11 -6.33 1.06 -8.94
N ILE A 12 -6.48 1.74 -7.81
CA ILE A 12 -5.49 1.75 -6.72
C ILE A 12 -6.13 1.24 -5.43
N TRP A 13 -5.53 0.20 -4.87
CA TRP A 13 -5.97 -0.44 -3.63
C TRP A 13 -4.94 -0.25 -2.52
N LEU A 14 -5.42 -0.08 -1.30
CA LEU A 14 -4.63 -0.07 -0.07
C LEU A 14 -4.97 -1.33 0.74
N ILE A 15 -3.99 -2.18 1.02
CA ILE A 15 -4.20 -3.41 1.79
C ILE A 15 -3.35 -3.36 3.06
N GLY A 16 -4.04 -3.26 4.21
CA GLY A 16 -3.45 -3.43 5.54
C GLY A 16 -3.27 -4.91 5.89
N ASP A 17 -2.67 -5.18 7.05
CA ASP A 17 -2.47 -6.55 7.54
C ASP A 17 -3.76 -7.14 8.11
N SER A 18 -4.13 -6.74 9.31
CA SER A 18 -5.30 -7.22 10.05
C SER A 18 -5.95 -6.07 10.83
N PRO A 19 -7.23 -6.19 11.19
CA PRO A 19 -7.83 -5.22 12.10
C PRO A 19 -7.09 -5.27 13.43
N PRO A 20 -6.87 -4.09 14.08
CA PRO A 20 -6.25 -4.05 15.40
C PRO A 20 -7.17 -4.75 16.43
N GLU A 21 -6.65 -5.75 17.16
CA GLU A 21 -7.42 -6.58 18.09
C GLU A 21 -8.30 -5.75 19.06
N LYS A 22 -7.68 -4.78 19.73
CA LYS A 22 -8.37 -3.91 20.73
C LYS A 22 -9.38 -2.95 20.12
N TRP A 23 -9.45 -2.83 18.80
CA TRP A 23 -10.28 -1.89 18.08
C TRP A 23 -11.31 -2.57 17.16
N ALA A 24 -11.26 -3.89 17.02
CA ALA A 24 -12.08 -4.63 16.07
C ALA A 24 -13.58 -4.34 16.22
N ASP A 25 -14.06 -4.21 17.47
CA ASP A 25 -15.46 -3.93 17.78
C ASP A 25 -15.81 -2.44 17.75
N LYS A 26 -14.82 -1.56 17.62
CA LYS A 26 -15.00 -0.09 17.70
C LYS A 26 -14.90 0.59 16.34
N LEU A 27 -14.43 -0.10 15.33
CA LEU A 27 -14.21 0.44 14.00
C LEU A 27 -15.28 -0.07 13.05
N ASP A 28 -15.78 0.81 12.18
CA ASP A 28 -16.80 0.45 11.20
C ASP A 28 -16.19 -0.09 9.92
N THR A 29 -15.02 0.42 9.52
CA THR A 29 -14.33 0.06 8.27
C THR A 29 -12.82 -0.10 8.47
N PRO A 30 -12.11 -0.77 7.55
CA PRO A 30 -10.65 -0.70 7.49
C PRO A 30 -10.17 0.75 7.35
N LEU A 31 -9.13 1.11 8.07
CA LEU A 31 -8.60 2.48 8.15
C LEU A 31 -9.66 3.54 8.55
N ASP A 32 -10.56 3.15 9.44
CA ASP A 32 -11.51 4.07 10.06
C ASP A 32 -10.77 5.31 10.60
N PRO A 33 -11.26 6.53 10.33
CA PRO A 33 -10.59 7.78 10.77
C PRO A 33 -10.35 7.89 12.28
N ARG A 34 -11.13 7.17 13.09
CA ARG A 34 -10.97 7.12 14.55
C ARG A 34 -9.70 6.36 14.99
N HIS A 35 -9.12 5.53 14.10
CA HIS A 35 -7.92 4.78 14.42
C HIS A 35 -6.67 5.47 13.89
N PRO A 36 -5.58 5.59 14.69
CA PRO A 36 -4.35 6.28 14.29
C PRO A 36 -3.67 5.71 13.03
N ALA A 37 -3.94 4.45 12.66
CA ALA A 37 -3.38 3.83 11.45
C ALA A 37 -3.71 4.61 10.19
N ARG A 38 -4.94 5.15 10.06
CA ARG A 38 -5.31 5.98 8.91
C ARG A 38 -4.43 7.22 8.82
N HIS A 39 -4.32 7.97 9.92
CA HIS A 39 -3.46 9.16 9.96
C HIS A 39 -2.02 8.81 9.58
N ASN A 40 -1.47 7.71 10.13
CA ASN A 40 -0.11 7.30 9.83
C ASN A 40 0.10 6.95 8.35
N ILE A 41 -0.88 6.31 7.69
CA ILE A 41 -0.79 6.00 6.25
C ILE A 41 -0.90 7.30 5.43
N TRP A 42 -1.85 8.17 5.76
CA TRP A 42 -1.99 9.43 5.03
C TRP A 42 -0.72 10.25 5.12
N THR A 43 -0.23 10.56 6.30
CA THR A 43 0.98 11.39 6.50
C THR A 43 2.26 10.76 5.96
N SER A 44 2.34 9.42 5.93
CA SER A 44 3.58 8.73 5.49
C SER A 44 3.61 8.36 4.00
N VAL A 45 2.46 8.28 3.35
CA VAL A 45 2.36 7.81 1.96
C VAL A 45 1.49 8.70 1.09
N VAL A 46 0.24 8.93 1.51
CA VAL A 46 -0.75 9.59 0.65
C VAL A 46 -0.44 11.07 0.49
N ASP A 47 -0.21 11.80 1.59
CA ASP A 47 0.07 13.23 1.54
C ASP A 47 1.39 13.55 0.81
N PRO A 48 2.53 12.88 1.06
CA PRO A 48 3.75 13.10 0.29
C PRO A 48 3.59 12.84 -1.22
N MET A 49 2.82 11.81 -1.57
CA MET A 49 2.49 11.50 -2.96
C MET A 49 1.61 12.61 -3.57
N GLN A 50 0.56 13.06 -2.89
CA GLN A 50 -0.32 14.14 -3.33
C GLN A 50 0.43 15.46 -3.52
N ASP A 51 1.30 15.82 -2.58
CA ASP A 51 2.16 17.00 -2.66
C ASP A 51 3.04 16.96 -3.92
N ARG A 52 3.62 15.81 -4.21
CA ARG A 52 4.47 15.64 -5.38
C ARG A 52 3.66 15.73 -6.68
N LEU A 53 2.51 15.08 -6.77
CA LEU A 53 1.59 15.15 -7.90
C LEU A 53 1.19 16.60 -8.18
N HIS A 54 0.78 17.33 -7.16
CA HIS A 54 0.35 18.71 -7.27
C HIS A 54 1.49 19.63 -7.73
N ARG A 55 2.67 19.53 -7.13
CA ARG A 55 3.84 20.35 -7.51
C ARG A 55 4.32 20.10 -8.94
N GLN A 56 4.24 18.86 -9.42
CA GLN A 56 4.73 18.51 -10.75
C GLN A 56 3.75 18.81 -11.87
N ARG A 57 2.45 18.63 -11.63
CA ARG A 57 1.44 18.66 -12.69
C ARG A 57 0.13 19.34 -12.31
N GLY A 58 0.00 19.86 -11.12
CA GLY A 58 -1.28 20.41 -10.63
C GLY A 58 -2.37 19.33 -10.41
N LEU A 59 -2.02 18.04 -10.51
CA LEU A 59 -2.95 16.93 -10.39
C LEU A 59 -3.14 16.50 -8.94
N ARG A 60 -4.31 15.96 -8.64
CA ARG A 60 -4.61 15.32 -7.37
C ARG A 60 -5.25 13.97 -7.62
N LEU A 61 -4.80 12.97 -6.87
CA LEU A 61 -5.45 11.67 -6.85
C LEU A 61 -6.77 11.76 -6.08
N ASP A 62 -7.84 11.19 -6.62
CA ASP A 62 -9.10 11.03 -5.88
C ASP A 62 -8.95 9.97 -4.78
N THR A 63 -8.62 10.43 -3.58
CA THR A 63 -8.44 9.54 -2.42
C THR A 63 -9.76 9.08 -1.82
N SER A 64 -10.91 9.65 -2.20
CA SER A 64 -12.23 9.23 -1.71
C SER A 64 -12.66 7.89 -2.30
N CYS A 65 -12.17 7.56 -3.48
CA CYS A 65 -12.45 6.32 -4.20
C CYS A 65 -11.46 5.19 -3.90
N LEU A 66 -10.36 5.46 -3.19
CA LEU A 66 -9.38 4.43 -2.85
C LEU A 66 -10.07 3.21 -2.20
N TYR A 67 -9.87 2.03 -2.78
CA TYR A 67 -10.34 0.80 -2.16
C TYR A 67 -9.41 0.39 -1.03
N ILE A 68 -9.95 0.19 0.15
CA ILE A 68 -9.19 -0.06 1.37
C ILE A 68 -9.74 -1.32 2.03
N ARG A 69 -8.87 -2.27 2.34
CA ARG A 69 -9.22 -3.44 3.13
C ARG A 69 -8.06 -3.99 3.95
N ASN A 70 -8.37 -4.88 4.90
CA ASN A 70 -7.35 -5.71 5.55
C ASN A 70 -7.15 -7.02 4.77
N ALA A 71 -5.92 -7.50 4.71
CA ALA A 71 -5.58 -8.78 4.10
C ALA A 71 -6.19 -9.95 4.88
N LYS A 72 -6.17 -9.85 6.22
CA LYS A 72 -6.80 -10.79 7.16
C LYS A 72 -8.08 -10.18 7.72
N LEU A 73 -9.12 -10.98 7.92
CA LEU A 73 -10.39 -10.51 8.51
C LEU A 73 -10.35 -10.46 10.04
N SER A 74 -9.44 -11.20 10.67
CA SER A 74 -9.21 -11.18 12.11
C SER A 74 -7.71 -11.13 12.41
N PHE A 75 -7.37 -10.79 13.65
CA PHE A 75 -5.97 -10.74 14.09
C PHE A 75 -5.30 -12.13 14.01
N ASP A 76 -6.05 -13.20 14.33
CA ASP A 76 -5.54 -14.57 14.38
C ASP A 76 -5.62 -15.31 13.04
N GLU A 77 -6.20 -14.71 12.00
CA GLU A 77 -6.36 -15.38 10.72
C GLU A 77 -5.01 -15.59 10.01
N GLN A 78 -4.77 -16.85 9.64
CA GLN A 78 -3.52 -17.22 8.95
C GLN A 78 -3.52 -16.80 7.48
N ILE A 79 -2.32 -16.66 6.91
CA ILE A 79 -2.11 -16.28 5.51
C ILE A 79 -2.88 -17.20 4.54
N GLN A 80 -2.88 -18.51 4.80
CA GLN A 80 -3.54 -19.53 3.98
C GLN A 80 -5.06 -19.36 3.93
N LEU A 81 -5.67 -18.91 5.03
CA LEU A 81 -7.12 -18.68 5.10
C LEU A 81 -7.53 -17.38 4.41
N SER A 82 -6.66 -16.37 4.44
CA SER A 82 -6.92 -15.05 3.86
C SER A 82 -6.77 -15.02 2.34
N ARG A 83 -5.85 -15.83 1.81
CA ARG A 83 -5.48 -15.88 0.38
C ARG A 83 -6.67 -16.08 -0.58
N PRO A 84 -7.58 -17.07 -0.41
CA PRO A 84 -8.65 -17.34 -1.37
C PRO A 84 -9.64 -16.17 -1.51
N ARG A 85 -9.88 -15.44 -0.41
CA ARG A 85 -10.80 -14.28 -0.40
C ARG A 85 -10.23 -13.14 -1.21
N LEU A 86 -8.97 -12.80 -0.96
CA LEU A 86 -8.29 -11.73 -1.70
C LEU A 86 -8.11 -12.09 -3.17
N LYS A 87 -7.80 -13.37 -3.48
CA LYS A 87 -7.70 -13.84 -4.86
C LYS A 87 -8.97 -13.57 -5.66
N LYS A 88 -10.15 -13.94 -5.14
CA LYS A 88 -11.43 -13.70 -5.82
C LYS A 88 -11.64 -12.22 -6.15
N LEU A 89 -11.21 -11.32 -5.28
CA LEU A 89 -11.34 -9.87 -5.50
C LEU A 89 -10.35 -9.36 -6.55
N LEU A 90 -9.09 -9.79 -6.48
CA LEU A 90 -8.08 -9.43 -7.47
C LEU A 90 -8.43 -9.92 -8.87
N ASP A 91 -8.91 -11.16 -8.99
CA ASP A 91 -9.36 -11.74 -10.27
C ASP A 91 -10.55 -10.98 -10.85
N LYS A 92 -11.50 -10.58 -9.98
CA LYS A 92 -12.73 -9.88 -10.40
C LYS A 92 -12.49 -8.43 -10.81
N HIS A 93 -11.70 -7.70 -10.04
CA HIS A 93 -11.57 -6.24 -10.19
C HIS A 93 -10.29 -5.80 -10.90
N ARG A 94 -9.23 -6.59 -10.84
CA ARG A 94 -7.93 -6.39 -11.50
C ARG A 94 -7.38 -4.97 -11.34
N PRO A 95 -7.16 -4.50 -10.10
CA PRO A 95 -6.59 -3.16 -9.89
C PRO A 95 -5.21 -3.05 -10.54
N ASN A 96 -4.86 -1.86 -11.00
CA ASN A 96 -3.54 -1.62 -11.59
C ASN A 96 -2.43 -1.65 -10.53
N VAL A 97 -2.70 -1.10 -9.36
CA VAL A 97 -1.74 -0.98 -8.25
C VAL A 97 -2.40 -1.41 -6.95
N VAL A 98 -1.71 -2.26 -6.21
CA VAL A 98 -2.07 -2.67 -4.85
C VAL A 98 -0.91 -2.30 -3.92
N LEU A 99 -1.10 -1.30 -3.07
CA LEU A 99 -0.16 -0.90 -2.04
C LEU A 99 -0.43 -1.71 -0.77
N THR A 100 0.56 -2.46 -0.29
CA THR A 100 0.43 -3.33 0.88
C THR A 100 1.27 -2.81 2.05
N PHE A 101 0.70 -2.78 3.25
CA PHE A 101 1.37 -2.23 4.44
C PHE A 101 1.91 -3.35 5.32
N GLY A 102 3.21 -3.60 5.22
CA GLY A 102 3.93 -4.62 5.97
C GLY A 102 4.09 -5.95 5.23
N ALA A 103 4.91 -6.83 5.81
CA ALA A 103 5.32 -8.07 5.19
C ALA A 103 4.16 -9.07 5.00
N ASP A 104 3.28 -9.20 5.99
CA ASP A 104 2.17 -10.16 5.94
C ASP A 104 1.16 -9.77 4.87
N ALA A 105 0.74 -8.49 4.83
CA ALA A 105 -0.15 -8.00 3.79
C ALA A 105 0.46 -8.20 2.39
N PHE A 106 1.76 -7.94 2.24
CA PHE A 106 2.48 -8.16 0.99
C PHE A 106 2.48 -9.62 0.57
N MET A 107 2.83 -10.53 1.50
CA MET A 107 2.84 -11.97 1.24
C MET A 107 1.46 -12.51 0.84
N ILE A 108 0.41 -12.09 1.55
CA ILE A 108 -0.97 -12.50 1.23
C ILE A 108 -1.36 -12.02 -0.17
N ALA A 109 -1.04 -10.77 -0.50
CA ALA A 109 -1.37 -10.20 -1.81
C ALA A 109 -0.61 -10.89 -2.94
N LEU A 110 0.69 -11.22 -2.77
CA LEU A 110 1.47 -11.99 -3.74
C LEU A 110 0.85 -13.38 -3.98
N PHE A 111 0.57 -14.12 -2.92
CA PHE A 111 -0.08 -15.42 -3.07
C PHE A 111 -1.46 -15.33 -3.72
N ALA A 112 -2.22 -14.30 -3.41
CA ALA A 112 -3.53 -14.08 -4.00
C ALA A 112 -3.46 -13.71 -5.48
N SER A 113 -2.41 -13.00 -5.93
CA SER A 113 -2.16 -12.70 -7.34
C SER A 113 -1.61 -13.89 -8.14
N GLY A 114 -1.33 -15.02 -7.49
CA GLY A 114 -0.74 -16.21 -8.12
C GLY A 114 0.78 -16.22 -8.14
N GLU A 115 1.43 -15.23 -7.55
CA GLU A 115 2.88 -15.22 -7.40
C GLU A 115 3.31 -16.09 -6.21
N THR A 116 4.43 -16.81 -6.36
CA THR A 116 5.03 -17.58 -5.25
C THR A 116 6.23 -16.80 -4.73
N PRO A 117 6.15 -16.22 -3.53
CA PRO A 117 7.28 -15.52 -2.93
C PRO A 117 8.45 -16.46 -2.73
N GLN A 118 9.64 -16.06 -3.16
CA GLN A 118 10.85 -16.87 -3.01
C GLN A 118 11.41 -16.87 -1.58
N LYS A 119 11.01 -15.88 -0.76
CA LYS A 119 11.48 -15.70 0.62
C LYS A 119 10.45 -14.94 1.46
N HIS A 120 10.61 -14.97 2.79
CA HIS A 120 9.82 -14.15 3.69
C HIS A 120 10.40 -12.73 3.78
N TYR A 121 9.62 -11.72 3.42
CA TYR A 121 10.04 -10.31 3.39
C TYR A 121 9.88 -9.62 4.75
N LYS A 122 10.42 -10.22 5.82
CA LYS A 122 10.21 -9.75 7.21
C LYS A 122 11.04 -8.53 7.61
N THR A 123 12.08 -8.17 6.84
CA THR A 123 12.92 -7.00 7.17
C THR A 123 12.52 -5.79 6.34
N THR A 124 12.71 -4.60 6.92
CA THR A 124 12.47 -3.32 6.24
C THR A 124 13.32 -3.18 4.98
N LYS A 125 14.56 -3.67 5.01
CA LYS A 125 15.46 -3.71 3.86
C LYS A 125 14.90 -4.54 2.71
N LEU A 126 14.43 -5.76 2.97
CA LEU A 126 13.85 -6.64 1.94
C LEU A 126 12.57 -6.05 1.35
N LEU A 127 11.72 -5.41 2.18
CA LEU A 127 10.55 -4.69 1.67
C LEU A 127 10.95 -3.53 0.77
N GLY A 128 12.00 -2.77 1.12
CA GLY A 128 12.50 -1.68 0.31
C GLY A 128 13.10 -2.15 -1.02
N GLU A 129 13.81 -3.28 -1.03
CA GLU A 129 14.29 -3.91 -2.27
C GLU A 129 13.13 -4.32 -3.17
N GLN A 130 12.09 -4.93 -2.61
CA GLN A 130 10.88 -5.29 -3.35
C GLN A 130 10.10 -4.06 -3.83
N PHE A 131 10.00 -3.02 -3.03
CA PHE A 131 9.36 -1.78 -3.45
C PHE A 131 10.01 -1.23 -4.72
N ARG A 132 11.34 -1.15 -4.78
CA ARG A 132 12.09 -0.67 -5.96
C ARG A 132 11.86 -1.56 -7.18
N SER A 133 12.12 -2.86 -7.03
CA SER A 133 11.95 -3.84 -8.11
C SER A 133 10.54 -3.81 -8.70
N ARG A 134 9.50 -3.75 -7.82
CA ARG A 134 8.10 -3.75 -8.26
C ARG A 134 7.68 -2.47 -8.99
N ILE A 135 8.26 -1.33 -8.65
CA ILE A 135 8.04 -0.09 -9.40
C ILE A 135 8.70 -0.16 -10.78
N GLU A 136 9.94 -0.66 -10.85
CA GLU A 136 10.68 -0.80 -12.12
C GLU A 136 10.03 -1.83 -13.05
N GLU A 137 9.51 -2.93 -12.48
CA GLU A 137 8.86 -4.03 -13.20
C GLU A 137 7.35 -3.83 -13.44
N TYR A 138 6.84 -2.61 -13.23
CA TYR A 138 5.43 -2.32 -13.44
C TYR A 138 4.94 -2.77 -14.82
N SER A 139 3.78 -3.42 -14.86
CA SER A 139 3.15 -3.88 -16.10
C SER A 139 1.64 -3.62 -16.07
N GLU A 140 1.11 -3.06 -17.14
CA GLU A 140 -0.34 -2.85 -17.31
C GLU A 140 -1.11 -4.18 -17.46
N ARG A 141 -0.40 -5.27 -17.77
CA ARG A 141 -1.01 -6.59 -18.03
C ARG A 141 -1.28 -7.40 -16.75
N LYS A 142 -0.74 -6.96 -15.61
CA LYS A 142 -0.88 -7.65 -14.32
C LYS A 142 -1.29 -6.70 -13.21
N VAL A 143 -1.79 -7.25 -12.12
CA VAL A 143 -1.94 -6.54 -10.85
C VAL A 143 -0.54 -6.30 -10.27
N ASN A 144 -0.16 -5.05 -10.03
CA ASN A 144 1.15 -4.70 -9.49
C ASN A 144 1.07 -4.57 -7.97
N ILE A 145 1.62 -5.55 -7.26
CA ILE A 145 1.65 -5.57 -5.79
C ILE A 145 2.93 -4.87 -5.32
N ILE A 146 2.79 -3.75 -4.61
CA ILE A 146 3.92 -2.91 -4.16
C ILE A 146 3.93 -2.84 -2.64
N PRO A 147 4.99 -3.31 -1.97
CA PRO A 147 5.07 -3.30 -0.51
C PRO A 147 5.50 -1.94 0.03
N LEU A 148 4.93 -1.58 1.17
CA LEU A 148 5.28 -0.43 1.98
C LEU A 148 5.60 -0.87 3.41
N LEU A 149 6.20 0.00 4.21
CA LEU A 149 6.40 -0.26 5.63
C LEU A 149 5.05 -0.44 6.34
N HIS A 150 5.03 -1.34 7.32
CA HIS A 150 3.88 -1.46 8.21
C HIS A 150 3.64 -0.12 8.93
N VAL A 151 2.38 0.24 9.12
CA VAL A 151 1.97 1.55 9.68
C VAL A 151 2.60 1.88 11.04
N SER A 152 2.93 0.87 11.85
CA SER A 152 3.60 1.07 13.13
C SER A 152 5.06 1.49 12.98
N ILE A 153 5.72 1.07 11.90
CA ILE A 153 7.11 1.42 11.58
C ILE A 153 7.17 2.77 10.85
N ALA A 154 6.20 3.04 9.99
CA ALA A 154 6.11 4.28 9.23
C ALA A 154 5.86 5.56 10.08
N ARG A 155 5.79 5.47 11.41
CA ARG A 155 5.49 6.58 12.33
C ARG A 155 6.62 7.63 12.51
N GLY A 156 7.68 7.56 11.75
CA GLY A 156 8.78 8.54 11.83
C GLY A 156 9.80 8.33 12.96
N ARG A 157 9.48 7.54 14.00
CA ARG A 157 10.43 7.25 15.10
C ARG A 157 11.33 6.03 14.87
N PHE A 158 11.08 5.26 13.84
CA PHE A 158 11.85 4.09 13.47
C PHE A 158 12.83 4.41 12.33
N LEU A 159 13.72 5.37 12.55
CA LEU A 159 14.61 5.92 11.53
C LEU A 159 15.52 4.89 10.88
N GLU A 160 15.95 3.88 11.63
CA GLU A 160 16.76 2.79 11.07
C GLU A 160 15.96 1.98 10.05
N GLY A 161 14.73 1.60 10.38
CA GLY A 161 13.84 0.91 9.45
C GLY A 161 13.52 1.74 8.20
N HIS A 162 13.43 3.06 8.33
CA HIS A 162 13.27 3.97 7.20
C HIS A 162 14.52 3.96 6.30
N ARG A 163 15.74 4.07 6.88
CA ARG A 163 16.99 4.02 6.13
C ARG A 163 17.18 2.69 5.42
N ASP A 164 16.87 1.59 6.11
CA ASP A 164 16.94 0.25 5.53
C ASP A 164 16.02 0.10 4.33
N PHE A 165 14.78 0.61 4.42
CA PHE A 165 13.82 0.56 3.32
C PHE A 165 14.27 1.38 2.12
N VAL A 166 14.71 2.62 2.34
CA VAL A 166 15.18 3.52 1.29
C VAL A 166 16.48 2.98 0.66
N GLY A 167 17.39 2.43 1.48
CA GLY A 167 18.67 1.89 1.03
C GLY A 167 19.63 2.98 0.50
N PRO A 168 20.71 2.57 -0.20
CA PRO A 168 21.74 3.49 -0.67
C PRO A 168 21.31 4.42 -1.81
N TYR A 169 20.11 4.26 -2.33
CA TYR A 169 19.59 5.02 -3.48
C TYR A 169 18.92 6.35 -3.11
N GLY A 170 18.91 6.69 -1.83
CA GLY A 170 18.39 7.96 -1.35
C GLY A 170 19.50 8.99 -1.23
N SER A 171 19.88 9.64 -2.32
CA SER A 171 20.63 10.88 -2.22
C SER A 171 19.68 12.02 -1.86
N MET A 172 19.65 12.38 -0.57
CA MET A 172 19.10 13.60 0.03
C MET A 172 17.60 13.90 -0.10
N PRO A 173 16.98 14.22 0.99
CA PRO A 173 17.11 13.60 2.30
C PRO A 173 16.39 12.28 2.29
N ALA A 174 17.10 11.22 2.62
CA ALA A 174 16.59 9.87 2.59
C ALA A 174 15.60 9.62 3.74
N ASN A 175 14.50 10.36 3.80
CA ASN A 175 13.39 9.96 4.61
C ASN A 175 12.44 9.10 3.80
N TYR A 176 11.83 8.15 4.47
CA TYR A 176 10.88 7.20 3.90
C TYR A 176 9.71 7.92 3.19
N PHE A 177 9.20 9.00 3.76
CA PHE A 177 8.02 9.71 3.29
C PHE A 177 8.24 10.33 1.92
N ASP A 178 9.31 11.12 1.78
CA ASP A 178 9.66 11.77 0.52
C ASP A 178 10.01 10.75 -0.55
N TYR A 179 10.77 9.72 -0.17
CA TYR A 179 11.17 8.67 -1.10
C TYR A 179 9.96 7.93 -1.69
N VAL A 180 9.06 7.45 -0.83
CA VAL A 180 7.85 6.74 -1.27
C VAL A 180 6.92 7.67 -2.02
N GLY A 181 6.70 8.89 -1.54
CA GLY A 181 5.86 9.89 -2.18
C GLY A 181 6.32 10.21 -3.60
N ILE A 182 7.63 10.43 -3.80
CA ILE A 182 8.22 10.69 -5.13
C ILE A 182 8.02 9.48 -6.04
N LYS A 183 8.40 8.28 -5.60
CA LYS A 183 8.35 7.07 -6.43
C LYS A 183 6.92 6.68 -6.83
N LEU A 184 5.97 6.80 -5.92
CA LEU A 184 4.57 6.53 -6.22
C LEU A 184 3.97 7.61 -7.14
N ALA A 185 4.23 8.88 -6.89
CA ALA A 185 3.76 9.96 -7.77
C ALA A 185 4.29 9.79 -9.20
N ASP A 186 5.59 9.51 -9.35
CA ASP A 186 6.20 9.29 -10.67
C ASP A 186 5.59 8.05 -11.37
N LEU A 187 5.33 6.96 -10.62
CA LEU A 187 4.63 5.80 -11.15
C LEU A 187 3.22 6.15 -11.66
N LEU A 188 2.43 6.86 -10.85
CA LEU A 188 1.06 7.24 -11.23
C LEU A 188 1.04 8.16 -12.45
N LEU A 189 1.91 9.16 -12.49
CA LEU A 189 2.01 10.11 -13.61
C LEU A 189 2.45 9.44 -14.92
N THR A 190 3.30 8.41 -14.84
CA THR A 190 3.84 7.75 -16.03
C THR A 190 2.99 6.58 -16.52
N LYS A 191 2.29 5.90 -15.61
CA LYS A 191 1.60 4.63 -15.90
C LYS A 191 0.08 4.68 -15.79
N LEU A 192 -0.46 5.65 -15.04
CA LEU A 192 -1.90 5.74 -14.77
C LEU A 192 -2.48 7.12 -15.13
N ARG A 193 -1.77 7.92 -15.92
CA ARG A 193 -2.20 9.26 -16.24
C ARG A 193 -3.57 9.31 -16.92
N ASP A 194 -3.84 8.35 -17.79
CA ASP A 194 -5.08 8.28 -18.59
C ASP A 194 -6.21 7.54 -17.86
N LYS A 195 -6.00 7.15 -16.60
CA LYS A 195 -7.03 6.49 -15.79
C LYS A 195 -7.92 7.53 -15.09
N PRO A 196 -9.20 7.22 -14.85
CA PRO A 196 -10.13 8.13 -14.16
C PRO A 196 -9.88 8.11 -12.63
N ILE A 197 -8.69 8.52 -12.24
CA ILE A 197 -8.24 8.54 -10.85
C ILE A 197 -7.94 9.95 -10.34
N TRP A 198 -8.10 10.94 -11.22
CA TRP A 198 -7.72 12.32 -10.94
C TRP A 198 -8.94 13.19 -10.63
N ILE A 199 -8.76 14.12 -9.71
CA ILE A 199 -9.67 15.25 -9.50
C ILE A 199 -8.99 16.52 -9.99
N GLU A 200 -9.77 17.38 -10.65
CA GLU A 200 -9.38 18.72 -11.11
C GLU A 200 -9.42 19.75 -9.97
#